data_d5ff25131843a15b1f6df7383de1defb
#
_entry.id   d5ff25131843a15b1f6df7383de1defb
#
_cell.length_a   1.000
_cell.length_b   1.000
_cell.length_c   1.000
_cell.angle_alpha   90.00
_cell.angle_beta   90.00
_cell.angle_gamma   90.00
#
_symmetry.space_group_name_H-M   'P 1'
#
loop_
_entity.id
_entity.type
_entity.pdbx_description
1 polymer ?
#
loop_
_entity_poly.entity_id
_entity_poly.type
_entity_poly.pdbx_seq_one_letter_code
_entity_poly.pdbx_strand_id
1 'polypeptide(L)'
;MLNSVANPVTVFDSALERLVRDMLETMDHAGGVGLAANQIGLTRRVFVFDCQGMRGHIVNPVWEPLGEGLQTGMEGCLSVPDVRGEVTRHNAVVARGQDCFGRPLALRGTGLLARCIQHEADHLDGVMFMRRMEPEQRKEAMAAIRAADWR
;
A
#
# COMPACT_ATOMS: atom_id res chain seq x y z
N MET A 1 -11.71 3.27 8.86
CA MET A 1 -11.38 2.36 7.74
C MET A 1 -9.89 2.11 7.57
N LEU A 2 -9.05 3.15 7.57
CA LEU A 2 -7.61 2.98 7.34
C LEU A 2 -6.91 2.15 8.42
N ASN A 3 -7.41 2.15 9.64
CA ASN A 3 -6.87 1.35 10.75
C ASN A 3 -7.50 -0.03 10.87
N SER A 4 -8.37 -0.39 9.95
CA SER A 4 -9.04 -1.68 9.95
C SER A 4 -8.25 -2.70 9.12
N VAL A 5 -8.12 -3.91 9.64
CA VAL A 5 -7.50 -5.02 8.92
C VAL A 5 -8.45 -5.46 7.81
N ALA A 6 -7.91 -5.58 6.59
CA ALA A 6 -8.70 -6.02 5.44
C ALA A 6 -8.95 -7.53 5.48
N ASN A 7 -10.10 -7.94 4.99
CA ASN A 7 -10.51 -9.34 4.95
C ASN A 7 -9.96 -10.05 3.70
N PRO A 8 -9.57 -11.31 3.81
CA PRO A 8 -9.18 -12.10 2.64
C PRO A 8 -10.29 -12.17 1.58
N VAL A 9 -9.90 -12.13 0.32
CA VAL A 9 -10.81 -12.33 -0.81
C VAL A 9 -10.96 -13.82 -1.04
N THR A 10 -12.20 -14.27 -1.11
CA THR A 10 -12.55 -15.70 -1.31
C THR A 10 -13.32 -15.95 -2.59
N VAL A 11 -13.87 -14.90 -3.21
CA VAL A 11 -14.65 -15.02 -4.45
C VAL A 11 -13.96 -14.21 -5.54
N PHE A 12 -13.60 -14.88 -6.63
CA PHE A 12 -12.88 -14.30 -7.76
C PHE A 12 -13.84 -14.24 -8.97
N ASP A 13 -14.57 -13.14 -9.06
CA ASP A 13 -15.62 -12.94 -10.03
C ASP A 13 -15.45 -11.62 -10.80
N SER A 14 -16.42 -11.29 -11.65
CA SER A 14 -16.37 -10.06 -12.43
C SER A 14 -16.43 -8.79 -11.58
N ALA A 15 -17.02 -8.88 -10.38
CA ALA A 15 -17.03 -7.75 -9.45
C ALA A 15 -15.62 -7.45 -8.93
N LEU A 16 -14.82 -8.46 -8.69
CA LEU A 16 -13.41 -8.29 -8.29
C LEU A 16 -12.58 -7.67 -9.43
N GLU A 17 -12.80 -8.10 -10.67
CA GLU A 17 -12.12 -7.50 -11.82
C GLU A 17 -12.46 -6.02 -11.96
N ARG A 18 -13.74 -5.65 -11.77
CA ARG A 18 -14.16 -4.25 -11.80
C ARG A 18 -13.53 -3.45 -10.66
N LEU A 19 -13.45 -4.03 -9.46
CA LEU A 19 -12.82 -3.40 -8.32
C LEU A 19 -11.36 -3.06 -8.64
N VAL A 20 -10.61 -4.01 -9.17
CA VAL A 20 -9.20 -3.79 -9.54
C VAL A 20 -9.09 -2.67 -10.58
N ARG A 21 -9.94 -2.67 -11.59
CA ARG A 21 -9.95 -1.66 -12.63
C ARG A 21 -10.26 -0.28 -12.06
N ASP A 22 -11.28 -0.18 -11.21
CA ASP A 22 -11.67 1.07 -10.56
C ASP A 22 -10.57 1.59 -9.63
N MET A 23 -9.88 0.71 -8.94
CA MET A 23 -8.75 1.08 -8.08
C MET A 23 -7.59 1.65 -8.91
N LEU A 24 -7.28 1.05 -10.05
CA LEU A 24 -6.24 1.55 -10.95
C LEU A 24 -6.59 2.94 -11.48
N GLU A 25 -7.84 3.16 -11.88
CA GLU A 25 -8.30 4.48 -12.31
C GLU A 25 -8.24 5.51 -11.18
N THR A 26 -8.68 5.15 -10.00
CA THR A 26 -8.63 6.03 -8.82
C THR A 26 -7.19 6.42 -8.50
N MET A 27 -6.27 5.46 -8.53
CA MET A 27 -4.84 5.71 -8.32
C MET A 27 -4.29 6.69 -9.36
N ASP A 28 -4.63 6.49 -10.65
CA ASP A 28 -4.19 7.35 -11.73
C ASP A 28 -4.69 8.79 -11.56
N HIS A 29 -5.96 8.96 -11.24
CA HIS A 29 -6.54 10.29 -11.02
C HIS A 29 -5.91 11.00 -9.83
N ALA A 30 -5.49 10.28 -8.82
CA ALA A 30 -4.85 10.84 -7.64
C ALA A 30 -3.34 11.06 -7.83
N GLY A 31 -2.76 10.58 -8.93
CA GLY A 31 -1.32 10.68 -9.18
C GLY A 31 -0.47 9.81 -8.26
N GLY A 32 -1.03 8.72 -7.75
CA GLY A 32 -0.34 7.82 -6.83
C GLY A 32 0.44 6.72 -7.52
N VAL A 33 1.32 6.06 -6.77
CA VAL A 33 2.07 4.89 -7.22
C VAL A 33 1.51 3.59 -6.65
N GLY A 34 0.59 3.68 -5.71
CA GLY A 34 -0.10 2.54 -5.10
C GLY A 34 -1.39 2.94 -4.44
N LEU A 35 -2.28 1.97 -4.26
CA LEU A 35 -3.57 2.18 -3.60
C LEU A 35 -4.06 0.85 -3.05
N ALA A 36 -4.42 0.82 -1.77
CA ALA A 36 -5.04 -0.33 -1.12
C ALA A 36 -6.56 -0.14 -1.02
N ALA A 37 -7.31 -1.24 -1.06
CA ALA A 37 -8.77 -1.18 -1.08
C ALA A 37 -9.37 -0.45 0.13
N ASN A 38 -8.79 -0.58 1.30
CA ASN A 38 -9.30 0.09 2.49
C ASN A 38 -9.14 1.62 2.45
N GLN A 39 -8.31 2.16 1.55
CA GLN A 39 -8.21 3.61 1.33
C GLN A 39 -9.45 4.17 0.63
N ILE A 40 -10.22 3.33 -0.03
CA ILE A 40 -11.49 3.72 -0.68
C ILE A 40 -12.70 3.10 0.02
N GLY A 41 -12.54 2.73 1.27
CA GLY A 41 -13.64 2.27 2.11
C GLY A 41 -14.01 0.80 1.99
N LEU A 42 -13.18 -0.01 1.32
CA LEU A 42 -13.43 -1.43 1.15
C LEU A 42 -12.41 -2.26 1.92
N THR A 43 -12.88 -3.12 2.82
CA THR A 43 -12.01 -3.92 3.69
C THR A 43 -11.64 -5.24 3.04
N ARG A 44 -11.09 -5.18 1.83
CA ARG A 44 -10.65 -6.35 1.06
C ARG A 44 -9.14 -6.34 0.87
N ARG A 45 -8.51 -7.49 0.91
CA ARG A 45 -7.06 -7.62 0.77
C ARG A 45 -6.64 -7.54 -0.70
N VAL A 46 -6.73 -6.33 -1.26
CA VAL A 46 -6.33 -6.03 -2.64
C VAL A 46 -5.58 -4.72 -2.64
N PHE A 47 -4.45 -4.66 -3.34
CA PHE A 47 -3.84 -3.38 -3.69
C PHE A 47 -3.43 -3.34 -5.15
N VAL A 48 -3.32 -2.14 -5.69
CA VAL A 48 -2.84 -1.87 -7.04
C VAL A 48 -1.58 -1.01 -6.98
N PHE A 49 -0.78 -1.04 -8.03
CA PHE A 49 0.46 -0.28 -8.08
C PHE A 49 0.80 0.10 -9.52
N ASP A 50 1.54 1.19 -9.65
CA ASP A 50 2.15 1.62 -10.90
C ASP A 50 3.45 2.34 -10.55
N CYS A 51 4.56 1.65 -10.67
CA CYS A 51 5.83 2.10 -10.16
C CYS A 51 6.98 1.47 -10.92
N GLN A 52 7.97 2.27 -11.32
CA GLN A 52 9.18 1.82 -12.02
C GLN A 52 8.88 1.00 -13.29
N GLY A 53 7.85 1.38 -14.03
CA GLY A 53 7.44 0.67 -15.25
C GLY A 53 6.62 -0.60 -14.98
N MET A 54 6.33 -0.91 -13.73
CA MET A 54 5.50 -2.06 -13.34
C MET A 54 4.13 -1.56 -12.92
N ARG A 55 3.09 -2.06 -13.59
CA ARG A 55 1.70 -1.73 -13.27
C ARG A 55 0.92 -3.02 -13.06
N GLY A 56 0.17 -3.10 -11.98
CA GLY A 56 -0.61 -4.30 -11.71
C GLY A 56 -1.37 -4.25 -10.40
N HIS A 57 -1.76 -5.42 -9.96
CA HIS A 57 -2.52 -5.64 -8.73
C HIS A 57 -2.09 -6.94 -8.09
N ILE A 58 -2.43 -7.08 -6.80
CA ILE A 58 -2.26 -8.35 -6.10
C ILE A 58 -3.39 -8.52 -5.10
N VAL A 59 -3.97 -9.72 -5.06
CA VAL A 59 -5.06 -10.12 -4.17
C VAL A 59 -4.49 -11.06 -3.12
N ASN A 60 -4.90 -10.87 -1.87
CA ASN A 60 -4.43 -11.65 -0.72
C ASN A 60 -2.90 -11.67 -0.60
N PRO A 61 -2.23 -10.52 -0.65
CA PRO A 61 -0.78 -10.50 -0.64
C PRO A 61 -0.19 -10.91 0.70
N VAL A 62 0.89 -11.67 0.63
CA VAL A 62 1.86 -11.86 1.72
C VAL A 62 3.22 -11.53 1.16
N TRP A 63 4.12 -10.98 1.98
CA TRP A 63 5.45 -10.63 1.49
C TRP A 63 6.53 -11.02 2.50
N GLU A 64 7.74 -11.14 1.99
CA GLU A 64 8.92 -11.38 2.82
C GLU A 64 10.11 -10.60 2.27
N PRO A 65 11.06 -10.22 3.12
CA PRO A 65 12.26 -9.54 2.64
C PRO A 65 13.15 -10.49 1.86
N LEU A 66 13.87 -9.94 0.88
CA LEU A 66 14.93 -10.61 0.15
C LEU A 66 16.27 -10.01 0.59
N GLY A 67 17.03 -10.77 1.37
CA GLY A 67 18.28 -10.28 1.95
C GLY A 67 18.06 -9.32 3.12
N GLU A 68 19.13 -8.66 3.54
CA GLU A 68 19.15 -7.80 4.73
C GLU A 68 19.20 -6.31 4.42
N GLY A 69 19.22 -5.94 3.15
CA GLY A 69 19.31 -4.53 2.72
C GLY A 69 18.10 -3.73 3.15
N LEU A 70 18.37 -2.52 3.60
CA LEU A 70 17.35 -1.56 3.99
C LEU A 70 17.49 -0.28 3.15
N GLN A 71 16.40 0.47 3.07
CA GLN A 71 16.37 1.79 2.45
C GLN A 71 15.62 2.75 3.34
N THR A 72 16.00 4.01 3.34
CA THR A 72 15.26 5.07 4.02
C THR A 72 14.86 6.12 3.01
N GLY A 73 13.61 6.54 3.03
CA GLY A 73 13.12 7.54 2.09
C GLY A 73 11.81 8.14 2.55
N MET A 74 11.42 9.21 1.89
CA MET A 74 10.20 9.91 2.19
C MET A 74 8.98 9.11 1.73
N GLU A 75 7.99 9.03 2.59
CA GLU A 75 6.69 8.45 2.26
C GLU A 75 5.58 9.43 2.56
N GLY A 76 4.52 9.31 1.80
CA GLY A 76 3.26 9.97 2.03
C GLY A 76 2.15 9.04 1.60
N CYS A 77 0.92 9.43 1.87
CA CYS A 77 -0.24 8.63 1.53
C CYS A 77 -1.33 9.52 0.98
N LEU A 78 -2.04 9.06 -0.06
CA LEU A 78 -3.15 9.80 -0.65
C LEU A 78 -4.28 10.07 0.37
N SER A 79 -4.39 9.20 1.37
CA SER A 79 -5.40 9.32 2.43
C SER A 79 -5.04 10.32 3.52
N VAL A 80 -3.78 10.76 3.58
CA VAL A 80 -3.29 11.77 4.52
C VAL A 80 -2.43 12.80 3.76
N PRO A 81 -3.07 13.63 2.91
CA PRO A 81 -2.36 14.61 2.10
C PRO A 81 -1.57 15.59 2.95
N ASP A 82 -0.50 16.14 2.40
CA ASP A 82 0.39 17.11 3.05
C ASP A 82 1.19 16.58 4.24
N VAL A 83 1.10 15.29 4.56
CA VAL A 83 1.92 14.66 5.59
C VAL A 83 2.92 13.72 4.94
N ARG A 84 4.20 13.96 5.18
CA ARG A 84 5.31 13.13 4.69
C ARG A 84 6.31 12.90 5.80
N GLY A 85 7.03 11.80 5.72
CA GLY A 85 8.09 11.51 6.68
C GLY A 85 9.00 10.41 6.17
N GLU A 86 10.18 10.32 6.76
CA GLU A 86 11.14 9.28 6.42
C GLU A 86 10.73 7.95 7.06
N VAL A 87 10.75 6.91 6.24
CA VAL A 87 10.45 5.54 6.68
C VAL A 87 11.56 4.62 6.19
N THR A 88 12.05 3.78 7.08
CA THR A 88 12.99 2.73 6.72
C THR A 88 12.23 1.46 6.38
N ARG A 89 12.53 0.91 5.22
CA ARG A 89 11.89 -0.28 4.67
C ARG A 89 12.94 -1.26 4.18
N HIS A 90 12.54 -2.50 3.97
CA HIS A 90 13.39 -3.47 3.27
C HIS A 90 13.63 -3.00 1.83
N ASN A 91 14.86 -3.15 1.35
CA ASN A 91 15.24 -2.70 0.00
C ASN A 91 14.79 -3.64 -1.10
N ALA A 92 14.61 -4.91 -0.79
CA ALA A 92 14.14 -5.92 -1.73
C ALA A 92 13.14 -6.84 -1.04
N VAL A 93 12.04 -7.12 -1.72
CA VAL A 93 10.98 -8.00 -1.19
C VAL A 93 10.42 -8.86 -2.31
N VAL A 94 9.78 -9.96 -1.92
CA VAL A 94 8.88 -10.72 -2.80
C VAL A 94 7.51 -10.76 -2.15
N ALA A 95 6.49 -10.41 -2.93
CA ALA A 95 5.10 -10.53 -2.55
C ALA A 95 4.47 -11.68 -3.33
N ARG A 96 3.69 -12.49 -2.65
CA ARG A 96 2.94 -13.59 -3.26
C ARG A 96 1.47 -13.42 -2.93
N GLY A 97 0.64 -13.79 -3.88
CA GLY A 97 -0.81 -13.72 -3.73
C GLY A 97 -1.47 -14.29 -4.95
N GLN A 98 -2.54 -13.66 -5.38
CA GLN A 98 -3.34 -14.11 -6.51
C GLN A 98 -3.68 -12.91 -7.39
N ASP A 99 -3.94 -13.17 -8.68
CA ASP A 99 -4.55 -12.16 -9.54
C ASP A 99 -6.09 -12.16 -9.34
N CYS A 100 -6.79 -11.29 -10.05
CA CYS A 100 -8.24 -11.17 -9.89
C CYS A 100 -9.02 -12.40 -10.45
N PHE A 101 -8.34 -13.33 -11.08
CA PHE A 101 -8.90 -14.60 -11.52
C PHE A 101 -8.58 -15.76 -10.58
N GLY A 102 -7.89 -15.49 -9.48
CA GLY A 102 -7.52 -16.50 -8.49
C GLY A 102 -6.24 -17.25 -8.82
N ARG A 103 -5.50 -16.85 -9.86
CA ARG A 103 -4.27 -17.52 -10.27
C ARG A 103 -3.10 -17.05 -9.41
N PRO A 104 -2.17 -17.95 -9.04
CA PRO A 104 -1.01 -17.57 -8.25
C PRO A 104 -0.19 -16.48 -8.94
N LEU A 105 0.30 -15.53 -8.12
CA LEU A 105 1.07 -14.39 -8.58
C LEU A 105 2.24 -14.17 -7.62
N ALA A 106 3.43 -13.92 -8.16
CA ALA A 106 4.58 -13.50 -7.38
C ALA A 106 5.16 -12.23 -7.97
N LEU A 107 5.50 -11.26 -7.12
CA LEU A 107 6.03 -9.98 -7.53
C LEU A 107 7.30 -9.70 -6.73
N ARG A 108 8.43 -9.55 -7.42
CA ARG A 108 9.68 -9.13 -6.80
C ARG A 108 9.86 -7.64 -7.03
N GLY A 109 10.26 -6.93 -5.98
CA GLY A 109 10.51 -5.51 -6.07
C GLY A 109 11.75 -5.09 -5.32
N THR A 110 12.41 -4.06 -5.85
CA THR A 110 13.53 -3.39 -5.19
C THR A 110 13.25 -1.89 -5.22
N GLY A 111 13.98 -1.12 -4.40
CA GLY A 111 13.87 0.33 -4.42
C GLY A 111 12.44 0.82 -4.17
N LEU A 112 11.93 1.66 -5.04
CA LEU A 112 10.60 2.26 -4.88
C LEU A 112 9.48 1.24 -4.95
N LEU A 113 9.59 0.22 -5.81
CA LEU A 113 8.58 -0.84 -5.88
C LEU A 113 8.53 -1.65 -4.59
N ALA A 114 9.68 -1.99 -3.99
CA ALA A 114 9.73 -2.67 -2.70
C ALA A 114 9.06 -1.82 -1.61
N ARG A 115 9.31 -0.52 -1.60
CA ARG A 115 8.68 0.42 -0.68
C ARG A 115 7.17 0.44 -0.87
N CYS A 116 6.70 0.51 -2.10
CA CYS A 116 5.28 0.52 -2.44
C CYS A 116 4.58 -0.75 -1.96
N ILE A 117 5.15 -1.91 -2.22
CA ILE A 117 4.60 -3.20 -1.77
C ILE A 117 4.41 -3.21 -0.25
N GLN A 118 5.43 -2.81 0.49
CA GLN A 118 5.37 -2.79 1.96
C GLN A 118 4.36 -1.77 2.48
N HIS A 119 4.32 -0.59 1.88
CA HIS A 119 3.38 0.48 2.26
C HIS A 119 1.92 0.03 2.05
N GLU A 120 1.60 -0.54 0.89
CA GLU A 120 0.24 -0.99 0.60
C GLU A 120 -0.14 -2.24 1.41
N ALA A 121 0.78 -3.16 1.63
CA ALA A 121 0.54 -4.30 2.50
C ALA A 121 0.26 -3.85 3.94
N ASP A 122 0.97 -2.83 4.42
CA ASP A 122 0.69 -2.24 5.74
C ASP A 122 -0.74 -1.71 5.81
N HIS A 123 -1.22 -1.00 4.79
CA HIS A 123 -2.61 -0.54 4.76
C HIS A 123 -3.59 -1.69 4.93
N LEU A 124 -3.36 -2.81 4.27
CA LEU A 124 -4.24 -3.98 4.37
C LEU A 124 -4.23 -4.58 5.77
N ASP A 125 -3.16 -4.36 6.52
CA ASP A 125 -3.04 -4.79 7.92
C ASP A 125 -3.48 -3.69 8.91
N GLY A 126 -4.03 -2.60 8.41
CA GLY A 126 -4.47 -1.47 9.23
C GLY A 126 -3.34 -0.59 9.74
N VAL A 127 -2.18 -0.63 9.11
CA VAL A 127 -0.98 0.10 9.52
C VAL A 127 -0.70 1.23 8.54
N MET A 128 -0.66 2.46 9.04
CA MET A 128 -0.27 3.62 8.24
C MET A 128 1.25 3.85 8.34
N PHE A 129 1.82 4.48 7.30
CA PHE A 129 3.27 4.69 7.23
C PHE A 129 3.85 5.43 8.43
N MET A 130 3.06 6.27 9.09
CA MET A 130 3.49 7.02 10.26
C MET A 130 3.95 6.13 11.42
N ARG A 131 3.42 4.92 11.53
CA ARG A 131 3.85 3.95 12.54
C ARG A 131 5.26 3.40 12.27
N ARG A 132 5.73 3.53 11.02
CA ARG A 132 7.06 3.08 10.61
C ARG A 132 8.10 4.17 10.67
N MET A 133 7.70 5.40 11.02
CA MET A 133 8.59 6.54 11.15
C MET A 133 9.35 6.51 12.47
N GLU A 134 10.51 7.20 12.50
CA GLU A 134 11.20 7.44 13.74
C GLU A 134 10.29 8.18 14.73
N PRO A 135 10.41 7.93 16.06
CA PRO A 135 9.46 8.47 17.04
C PRO A 135 9.28 9.99 16.99
N GLU A 136 10.34 10.75 16.78
CA GLU A 136 10.24 12.21 16.72
C GLU A 136 9.50 12.68 15.48
N GLN A 137 9.81 12.12 14.32
CA GLN A 137 9.11 12.44 13.06
C GLN A 137 7.66 12.03 13.12
N ARG A 138 7.38 10.88 13.69
CA ARG A 138 5.99 10.41 13.88
C ARG A 138 5.20 11.38 14.74
N LYS A 139 5.80 11.90 15.80
CA LYS A 139 5.17 12.87 16.69
C LYS A 139 4.84 14.16 15.95
N GLU A 140 5.75 14.66 15.13
CA GLU A 140 5.53 15.85 14.29
C GLU A 140 4.41 15.61 13.26
N ALA A 141 4.41 14.45 12.61
CA ALA A 141 3.39 14.09 11.63
C ALA A 141 2.00 14.00 12.27
N MET A 142 1.91 13.39 13.46
CA MET A 142 0.64 13.29 14.19
C MET A 142 0.14 14.66 14.64
N ALA A 143 1.05 15.56 15.03
CA ALA A 143 0.68 16.94 15.38
C ALA A 143 0.15 17.69 14.15
N ALA A 144 0.77 17.52 12.98
CA ALA A 144 0.32 18.12 11.74
C ALA A 144 -1.08 17.62 11.34
N ILE A 145 -1.36 16.33 11.53
CA ILE A 145 -2.68 15.76 11.27
C ILE A 145 -3.73 16.38 12.19
N ARG A 146 -3.42 16.52 13.47
CA ARG A 146 -4.36 17.14 14.43
C ARG A 146 -4.62 18.61 14.12
N ALA A 147 -3.63 19.32 13.60
CA ALA A 147 -3.74 20.74 13.27
C ALA A 147 -4.44 20.96 11.92
N ALA A 148 -4.43 20.00 11.04
CA ALA A 148 -5.03 20.09 9.72
C ALA A 148 -6.55 19.88 9.79
N ASP A 149 -7.29 20.61 8.96
CA ASP A 149 -8.75 20.44 8.85
C ASP A 149 -9.08 19.46 7.72
N TRP A 150 -8.90 18.20 8.02
CA TRP A 150 -9.01 17.12 7.05
C TRP A 150 -10.34 16.40 7.08
N ARG A 151 -11.13 16.74 7.97
CA ARG A 151 -12.31 16.00 8.34
C ARG A 151 -13.49 16.21 7.44
#